data_2ab4085fa09668e4e2fe299bf21b09ed
#
_entry.id   2ab4085fa09668e4e2fe299bf21b09ed
#
_cell.length_a   1.000
_cell.length_b   1.000
_cell.length_c   1.000
_cell.angle_alpha   90.00
_cell.angle_beta   90.00
_cell.angle_gamma   90.00
#
_symmetry.space_group_name_H-M   'P 1'
#
loop_
_entity.id
_entity.type
_entity.pdbx_description
1 polymer ?
#
loop_
_entity_poly.entity_id
_entity_poly.type
_entity_poly.pdbx_seq_one_letter_code
_entity_poly.pdbx_strand_id
1 'polypeptide(L)'
;MELKTFFDPQNAEKAHQDTILAGPVLPAGLKAPFDHAWGYLDKPGEMEYHKHPKEEIYFFFKGEGFVRIDGEEFPVAPGDVVRIPVDAMHTVINRKEQELLWAAFWWPVME
;
A
#
# COMPACT_ATOMS: atom_id res chain seq x y z
N MET A 1 18.25 19.57 -1.41
CA MET A 1 18.17 18.24 -0.72
C MET A 1 16.79 18.10 -0.10
N GLU A 2 16.15 16.99 -0.38
CA GLU A 2 14.83 16.71 0.16
C GLU A 2 15.00 15.82 1.40
N LEU A 3 14.52 16.31 2.54
CA LEU A 3 14.68 15.63 3.83
C LEU A 3 13.37 15.06 4.38
N LYS A 4 12.26 15.35 3.73
CA LYS A 4 10.95 14.96 4.22
C LYS A 4 10.00 14.72 3.07
N THR A 5 9.09 13.75 3.24
CA THR A 5 7.98 13.55 2.33
C THR A 5 6.66 13.55 3.10
N PHE A 6 5.59 13.69 2.38
CA PHE A 6 4.24 13.45 2.88
C PHE A 6 3.38 13.01 1.70
N PHE A 7 2.30 12.31 1.99
CA PHE A 7 1.38 11.92 0.94
C PHE A 7 0.42 13.06 0.61
N ASP A 8 0.37 13.45 -0.67
CA ASP A 8 -0.53 14.49 -1.17
C ASP A 8 -1.44 13.86 -2.24
N PRO A 9 -2.74 13.62 -1.93
CA PRO A 9 -3.64 13.00 -2.90
C PRO A 9 -3.79 13.81 -4.20
N GLN A 10 -3.61 15.13 -4.15
CA GLN A 10 -3.76 15.98 -5.33
C GLN A 10 -2.61 15.82 -6.33
N ASN A 11 -1.46 15.35 -5.87
CA ASN A 11 -0.29 15.13 -6.71
C ASN A 11 0.03 13.65 -6.90
N ALA A 12 -0.82 12.76 -6.39
CA ALA A 12 -0.64 11.33 -6.50
C ALA A 12 -1.03 10.81 -7.89
N GLU A 13 -0.47 9.67 -8.26
CA GLU A 13 -0.73 9.02 -9.54
C GLU A 13 -1.65 7.83 -9.36
N LYS A 14 -2.44 7.53 -10.39
CA LYS A 14 -3.26 6.32 -10.40
C LYS A 14 -2.36 5.09 -10.58
N ALA A 15 -2.68 4.02 -9.88
CA ALA A 15 -1.92 2.77 -9.89
C ALA A 15 -2.86 1.58 -9.77
N HIS A 16 -2.34 0.39 -10.06
CA HIS A 16 -3.08 -0.88 -9.99
C HIS A 16 -4.39 -0.83 -10.77
N GLN A 17 -4.28 -0.65 -12.10
CA GLN A 17 -5.44 -0.54 -13.00
C GLN A 17 -6.36 0.63 -12.60
N ASP A 18 -5.76 1.73 -12.16
CA ASP A 18 -6.47 2.94 -11.73
C ASP A 18 -7.40 2.73 -10.53
N THR A 19 -7.18 1.69 -9.74
CA THR A 19 -8.03 1.40 -8.58
C THR A 19 -7.63 2.18 -7.33
N ILE A 20 -6.38 2.66 -7.25
CA ILE A 20 -5.89 3.44 -6.10
C ILE A 20 -5.07 4.63 -6.58
N LEU A 21 -4.80 5.56 -5.66
CA LEU A 21 -3.77 6.56 -5.85
C LEU A 21 -2.49 6.11 -5.16
N ALA A 22 -1.34 6.49 -5.71
CA ALA A 22 -0.02 6.10 -5.21
C ALA A 22 0.99 7.22 -5.34
N GLY A 23 2.07 7.12 -4.59
CA GLY A 23 3.18 8.05 -4.66
C GLY A 23 4.38 7.53 -3.87
N PRO A 24 5.56 8.10 -4.05
CA PRO A 24 6.75 7.64 -3.34
C PRO A 24 6.66 7.94 -1.85
N VAL A 25 7.11 7.02 -1.01
CA VAL A 25 7.14 7.19 0.46
C VAL A 25 8.41 7.90 0.88
N LEU A 26 9.56 7.50 0.34
CA LEU A 26 10.86 8.02 0.79
C LEU A 26 11.24 9.30 0.06
N PRO A 27 11.97 10.21 0.73
CA PRO A 27 12.50 11.39 0.08
C PRO A 27 13.40 11.04 -1.12
N ALA A 28 13.39 11.90 -2.12
CA ALA A 28 14.22 11.74 -3.31
C ALA A 28 15.70 11.71 -2.94
N GLY A 29 16.47 10.92 -3.67
CA GLY A 29 17.91 10.80 -3.46
C GLY A 29 18.35 9.70 -2.53
N LEU A 30 17.41 9.06 -1.84
CA LEU A 30 17.74 7.88 -1.02
C LEU A 30 17.93 6.66 -1.92
N LYS A 31 18.90 5.83 -1.57
CA LYS A 31 19.16 4.58 -2.26
C LYS A 31 18.84 3.43 -1.33
N ALA A 32 17.56 3.12 -1.23
CA ALA A 32 17.07 2.03 -0.40
C ALA A 32 17.14 0.71 -1.18
N PRO A 33 17.44 -0.42 -0.52
CA PRO A 33 17.45 -1.73 -1.18
C PRO A 33 16.06 -2.33 -1.36
N PHE A 34 15.03 -1.50 -1.39
CA PHE A 34 13.63 -1.93 -1.55
C PHE A 34 12.85 -0.84 -2.28
N ASP A 35 11.74 -1.26 -2.87
CA ASP A 35 10.78 -0.34 -3.47
C ASP A 35 9.74 0.09 -2.44
N HIS A 36 9.05 1.20 -2.73
CA HIS A 36 8.06 1.73 -1.81
C HIS A 36 7.01 2.55 -2.55
N ALA A 37 5.82 2.59 -1.97
CA ALA A 37 4.74 3.45 -2.46
C ALA A 37 3.70 3.67 -1.39
N TRP A 38 3.15 4.88 -1.33
CA TRP A 38 1.89 5.13 -0.65
C TRP A 38 0.77 4.51 -1.47
N GLY A 39 -0.22 3.92 -0.79
CA GLY A 39 -1.49 3.52 -1.37
C GLY A 39 -2.61 4.29 -0.72
N TYR A 40 -3.63 4.67 -1.49
CA TYR A 40 -4.67 5.56 -1.01
C TYR A 40 -6.01 5.31 -1.68
N LEU A 41 -7.05 5.22 -0.86
CA LEU A 41 -8.45 5.15 -1.28
C LEU A 41 -9.24 6.16 -0.44
N ASP A 42 -9.95 7.10 -1.06
CA ASP A 42 -10.69 8.15 -0.34
C ASP A 42 -12.20 7.90 -0.26
N LYS A 43 -12.64 6.74 -0.72
CA LYS A 43 -14.06 6.33 -0.75
C LYS A 43 -14.12 4.82 -0.84
N PRO A 44 -15.31 4.21 -0.66
CA PRO A 44 -15.43 2.76 -0.79
C PRO A 44 -14.88 2.26 -2.11
N GLY A 45 -14.06 1.22 -2.04
CA GLY A 45 -13.44 0.61 -3.21
C GLY A 45 -12.39 -0.41 -2.82
N GLU A 46 -11.84 -1.08 -3.81
CA GLU A 46 -10.82 -2.11 -3.64
C GLU A 46 -9.66 -1.85 -4.60
N MET A 47 -8.44 -2.05 -4.10
CA MET A 47 -7.27 -2.12 -4.97
C MET A 47 -7.39 -3.35 -5.87
N GLU A 48 -6.83 -3.28 -7.08
CA GLU A 48 -6.72 -4.45 -7.94
C GLU A 48 -6.23 -5.68 -7.16
N TYR A 49 -6.95 -6.78 -7.26
CA TYR A 49 -6.55 -8.05 -6.65
C TYR A 49 -5.44 -8.65 -7.49
N HIS A 50 -4.23 -8.76 -6.94
CA HIS A 50 -3.04 -9.10 -7.71
C HIS A 50 -2.02 -9.85 -6.87
N LYS A 51 -0.98 -10.35 -7.52
CA LYS A 51 0.17 -11.00 -6.87
C LYS A 51 1.45 -10.61 -7.59
N HIS A 52 2.57 -10.82 -6.89
CA HIS A 52 3.90 -10.65 -7.47
C HIS A 52 4.92 -11.51 -6.72
N PRO A 53 6.04 -11.87 -7.39
CA PRO A 53 7.07 -12.73 -6.78
C PRO A 53 8.02 -11.94 -5.88
N LYS A 54 7.48 -11.17 -4.96
CA LYS A 54 8.24 -10.32 -4.05
C LYS A 54 7.69 -10.43 -2.65
N GLU A 55 8.57 -10.22 -1.67
CA GLU A 55 8.12 -10.01 -0.30
C GLU A 55 7.62 -8.57 -0.17
N GLU A 56 6.57 -8.38 0.60
CA GLU A 56 5.98 -7.06 0.78
C GLU A 56 5.41 -6.90 2.18
N ILE A 57 5.45 -5.67 2.70
CA ILE A 57 4.71 -5.29 3.90
C ILE A 57 3.86 -4.07 3.61
N TYR A 58 2.69 -4.00 4.25
CA TYR A 58 1.84 -2.81 4.28
C TYR A 58 1.82 -2.26 5.69
N PHE A 59 2.03 -0.98 5.80
CA PHE A 59 2.01 -0.25 7.06
C PHE A 59 0.83 0.73 7.01
N PHE A 60 -0.18 0.54 7.87
CA PHE A 60 -1.40 1.36 7.82
C PHE A 60 -1.27 2.59 8.69
N PHE A 61 -1.59 3.76 8.12
CA PHE A 61 -1.42 5.06 8.77
C PHE A 61 -2.74 5.76 9.07
N LYS A 62 -3.76 5.63 8.22
CA LYS A 62 -4.98 6.41 8.36
C LYS A 62 -6.17 5.61 7.85
N GLY A 63 -7.28 5.67 8.59
CA GLY A 63 -8.51 4.98 8.25
C GLY A 63 -8.51 3.51 8.67
N GLU A 64 -9.67 2.91 8.63
CA GLU A 64 -9.88 1.50 8.96
C GLU A 64 -10.40 0.78 7.73
N GLY A 65 -9.75 -0.32 7.37
CA GLY A 65 -10.12 -1.08 6.18
C GLY A 65 -9.95 -2.56 6.38
N PHE A 66 -9.81 -3.26 5.26
CA PHE A 66 -9.61 -4.71 5.25
C PHE A 66 -8.50 -5.06 4.27
N VAL A 67 -7.81 -6.15 4.55
CA VAL A 67 -6.85 -6.76 3.63
C VAL A 67 -7.37 -8.16 3.34
N ARG A 68 -7.34 -8.55 2.07
CA ARG A 68 -7.65 -9.93 1.66
C ARG A 68 -6.38 -10.54 1.10
N ILE A 69 -5.99 -11.70 1.61
CA ILE A 69 -4.83 -12.46 1.16
C ILE A 69 -5.27 -13.89 0.89
N ASP A 70 -5.15 -14.35 -0.37
CA ASP A 70 -5.53 -15.70 -0.79
C ASP A 70 -6.93 -16.11 -0.28
N GLY A 71 -7.89 -15.17 -0.38
CA GLY A 71 -9.27 -15.41 0.02
C GLY A 71 -9.57 -15.18 1.49
N GLU A 72 -8.57 -15.00 2.34
CA GLU A 72 -8.78 -14.67 3.76
C GLU A 72 -8.82 -13.16 3.94
N GLU A 73 -9.84 -12.67 4.62
CA GLU A 73 -10.01 -11.25 4.86
C GLU A 73 -9.95 -10.93 6.34
N PHE A 74 -9.27 -9.84 6.69
CA PHE A 74 -9.15 -9.39 8.08
C PHE A 74 -9.09 -7.87 8.15
N PRO A 75 -9.54 -7.29 9.29
CA PRO A 75 -9.53 -5.84 9.45
C PRO A 75 -8.14 -5.29 9.70
N VAL A 76 -7.92 -4.03 9.27
CA VAL A 76 -6.70 -3.27 9.55
C VAL A 76 -7.07 -1.87 10.03
N ALA A 77 -6.18 -1.29 10.83
CA ALA A 77 -6.33 0.03 11.42
C ALA A 77 -4.96 0.71 11.54
N PRO A 78 -4.91 2.02 11.82
CA PRO A 78 -3.64 2.72 11.96
C PRO A 78 -2.70 2.05 12.95
N GLY A 79 -1.45 1.85 12.55
CA GLY A 79 -0.43 1.16 13.31
C GLY A 79 -0.27 -0.31 12.98
N ASP A 80 -1.21 -0.90 12.22
CA ASP A 80 -1.07 -2.31 11.81
C ASP A 80 -0.02 -2.43 10.71
N VAL A 81 0.76 -3.51 10.78
CA VAL A 81 1.71 -3.90 9.73
C VAL A 81 1.32 -5.28 9.24
N VAL A 82 1.11 -5.39 7.95
CA VAL A 82 0.65 -6.63 7.32
C VAL A 82 1.74 -7.21 6.44
N ARG A 83 2.04 -8.48 6.62
CA ARG A 83 2.94 -9.22 5.75
C ARG A 83 2.15 -9.74 4.55
N ILE A 84 2.63 -9.45 3.34
CA ILE A 84 2.09 -10.01 2.10
C ILE A 84 3.05 -11.12 1.65
N PRO A 85 2.67 -12.40 1.74
CA PRO A 85 3.55 -13.48 1.31
C PRO A 85 3.85 -13.44 -0.19
N VAL A 86 4.99 -13.98 -0.57
CA VAL A 86 5.40 -14.11 -1.98
C VAL A 86 4.31 -14.84 -2.76
N ASP A 87 3.94 -14.28 -3.92
CA ASP A 87 2.93 -14.84 -4.84
C ASP A 87 1.52 -15.01 -4.25
N ALA A 88 1.24 -14.43 -3.09
CA ALA A 88 -0.12 -14.43 -2.56
C ALA A 88 -0.98 -13.37 -3.26
N MET A 89 -2.18 -13.75 -3.67
CA MET A 89 -3.16 -12.81 -4.22
C MET A 89 -3.62 -11.89 -3.09
N HIS A 90 -3.56 -10.58 -3.31
CA HIS A 90 -3.89 -9.64 -2.24
C HIS A 90 -4.53 -8.36 -2.74
N THR A 91 -5.29 -7.72 -1.85
CA THR A 91 -5.90 -6.41 -2.08
C THR A 91 -6.12 -5.69 -0.75
N VAL A 92 -6.29 -4.38 -0.85
CA VAL A 92 -6.72 -3.52 0.26
C VAL A 92 -8.12 -3.01 -0.07
N ILE A 93 -9.00 -3.03 0.93
CA ILE A 93 -10.41 -2.71 0.76
C ILE A 93 -10.80 -1.58 1.70
N ASN A 94 -11.39 -0.53 1.14
CA ASN A 94 -12.03 0.55 1.90
C ASN A 94 -13.54 0.40 1.74
N ARG A 95 -14.26 0.26 2.86
CA ARG A 95 -15.71 0.08 2.87
C ARG A 95 -16.48 1.30 3.37
N LYS A 96 -15.77 2.39 3.68
CA LYS A 96 -16.39 3.59 4.26
C LYS A 96 -16.09 4.83 3.42
N GLU A 97 -16.89 5.87 3.58
CA GLU A 97 -16.59 7.21 3.06
C GLU A 97 -15.53 7.85 3.95
N GLN A 98 -14.29 7.45 3.76
CA GLN A 98 -13.14 7.89 4.55
C GLN A 98 -11.88 7.78 3.73
N GLU A 99 -10.84 8.45 4.18
CA GLU A 99 -9.50 8.25 3.63
C GLU A 99 -8.88 6.99 4.25
N LEU A 100 -8.36 6.11 3.41
CA LEU A 100 -7.57 4.97 3.84
C LEU A 100 -6.18 5.13 3.22
N LEU A 101 -5.15 5.20 4.07
CA LEU A 101 -3.77 5.45 3.65
C LEU A 101 -2.85 4.39 4.26
N TRP A 102 -2.04 3.80 3.40
CA TRP A 102 -1.02 2.84 3.83
C TRP A 102 0.28 3.07 3.07
N ALA A 103 1.40 2.59 3.62
CA ALA A 103 2.69 2.57 2.94
C ALA A 103 3.05 1.13 2.62
N ALA A 104 3.45 0.88 1.40
CA ALA A 104 3.91 -0.42 0.93
C ALA A 104 5.43 -0.40 0.72
N PHE A 105 6.08 -1.49 1.13
CA PHE A 105 7.52 -1.70 0.91
C PHE A 105 7.70 -3.11 0.40
N TRP A 106 8.44 -3.28 -0.71
CA TRP A 106 8.64 -4.60 -1.30
C TRP A 106 10.05 -4.76 -1.84
N TRP A 107 10.50 -6.00 -1.93
CA TRP A 107 11.85 -6.36 -2.36
C TRP A 107 11.87 -7.76 -2.95
N PRO A 108 12.90 -8.06 -3.78
CA PRO A 108 13.07 -9.42 -4.31
C PRO A 108 13.31 -10.42 -3.17
N VAL A 109 12.84 -11.65 -3.39
CA VAL A 109 13.09 -12.73 -2.43
C VAL A 109 14.58 -12.99 -2.35
N MET A 110 15.10 -13.01 -1.13
CA MET A 110 16.51 -13.30 -0.87
C MET A 110 16.64 -14.80 -0.59
N GLU A 111 17.50 -15.46 -1.37
CA GLU A 111 17.80 -16.87 -1.23
C GLU A 111 19.23 -17.08 -0.70
#